data_6589c44da81d3157b3b07c0361f8a007
#
_entry.id   6589c44da81d3157b3b07c0361f8a007
#
_cell.length_a   1.000
_cell.length_b   1.000
_cell.length_c   1.000
_cell.angle_alpha   90.00
_cell.angle_beta   90.00
_cell.angle_gamma   90.00
#
_symmetry.space_group_name_H-M   'P 1'
#
loop_
_entity.id
_entity.type
_entity.pdbx_description
1 polymer ?
#
loop_
_entity_poly.entity_id
_entity_poly.type
_entity_poly.pdbx_seq_one_letter_code
_entity_poly.pdbx_strand_id
1 'polypeptide(L)'
;DDVKTYNYNDKNTTLENAQLLIDDCSQIGRKVLNSTSLPGPTGESNILTTYPKGVILCLGPTKTIAEIQAENVRKNGSIACIILGLSLRSLRELKNFSAVILSSTTENVRDAKKALADRNGNIIPLITNAKNLQNMKIERHVCIDTTAAGGNVDLLINAN
;
A
#
# COMPACT_ATOMS: atom_id res chain seq x y z
N ASP A 1 12.36 -16.99 -4.88
CA ASP A 1 11.55 -16.05 -5.70
C ASP A 1 10.21 -16.72 -6.02
N ASP A 2 9.37 -16.90 -4.97
CA ASP A 2 8.07 -17.53 -5.14
C ASP A 2 7.03 -16.52 -5.59
N VAL A 3 6.95 -16.30 -6.91
CA VAL A 3 5.79 -15.63 -7.52
C VAL A 3 4.65 -16.64 -7.48
N LYS A 4 3.76 -16.54 -6.49
CA LYS A 4 2.51 -17.29 -6.52
C LYS A 4 1.68 -16.79 -7.69
N THR A 5 1.74 -17.52 -8.81
CA THR A 5 0.90 -17.29 -9.98
C THR A 5 -0.45 -17.93 -9.67
N TYR A 6 -1.43 -17.12 -9.30
CA TYR A 6 -2.78 -17.61 -9.09
C TYR A 6 -3.45 -17.89 -10.42
N ASN A 7 -3.99 -19.11 -10.58
CA ASN A 7 -4.74 -19.51 -11.76
C ASN A 7 -5.96 -18.62 -11.95
N TYR A 8 -5.93 -17.87 -13.02
CA TYR A 8 -6.96 -16.92 -13.40
C TYR A 8 -8.07 -17.68 -14.14
N ASN A 9 -9.24 -17.81 -13.52
CA ASN A 9 -10.47 -18.13 -14.25
C ASN A 9 -11.10 -16.80 -14.72
N ASP A 10 -11.36 -16.66 -16.02
CA ASP A 10 -12.02 -15.50 -16.66
C ASP A 10 -13.47 -15.28 -16.20
N LYS A 11 -13.89 -15.94 -15.12
CA LYS A 11 -15.22 -15.81 -14.53
C LYS A 11 -15.20 -14.74 -13.41
N ASN A 12 -16.29 -14.04 -13.30
CA ASN A 12 -16.53 -13.04 -12.25
C ASN A 12 -16.04 -13.54 -10.87
N THR A 13 -15.07 -12.84 -10.32
CA THR A 13 -14.53 -13.16 -9.00
C THR A 13 -15.58 -12.85 -7.93
N THR A 14 -15.92 -13.82 -7.10
CA THR A 14 -16.81 -13.60 -5.95
C THR A 14 -16.12 -12.79 -4.86
N LEU A 15 -16.91 -12.17 -3.99
CA LEU A 15 -16.38 -11.42 -2.83
C LEU A 15 -15.47 -12.31 -1.96
N GLU A 16 -15.90 -13.55 -1.67
CA GLU A 16 -15.16 -14.51 -0.86
C GLU A 16 -13.81 -14.87 -1.47
N ASN A 17 -13.79 -15.22 -2.77
CA ASN A 17 -12.56 -15.54 -3.46
C ASN A 17 -11.60 -14.34 -3.53
N ALA A 18 -12.13 -13.14 -3.75
CA ALA A 18 -11.33 -11.91 -3.73
C ALA A 18 -10.72 -11.69 -2.34
N GLN A 19 -11.47 -11.89 -1.26
CA GLN A 19 -10.98 -11.74 0.10
C GLN A 19 -9.88 -12.76 0.43
N LEU A 20 -10.05 -14.03 0.05
CA LEU A 20 -9.01 -15.06 0.24
C LEU A 20 -7.70 -14.69 -0.46
N LEU A 21 -7.76 -14.20 -1.70
CA LEU A 21 -6.58 -13.75 -2.44
C LEU A 21 -5.87 -12.58 -1.74
N ILE A 22 -6.64 -11.64 -1.20
CA ILE A 22 -6.09 -10.49 -0.46
C ILE A 22 -5.44 -10.96 0.84
N ASP A 23 -6.07 -11.86 1.56
CA ASP A 23 -5.58 -12.37 2.84
C ASP A 23 -4.27 -13.14 2.64
N ASP A 24 -4.18 -13.98 1.61
CA ASP A 24 -2.94 -14.65 1.22
C ASP A 24 -1.82 -13.64 0.89
N CYS A 25 -2.13 -12.61 0.10
CA CYS A 25 -1.18 -11.54 -0.20
C CYS A 25 -0.75 -10.79 1.07
N SER A 26 -1.62 -10.62 2.05
CA SER A 26 -1.34 -9.89 3.28
C SER A 26 -0.34 -10.58 4.20
N GLN A 27 -0.13 -11.88 4.05
CA GLN A 27 0.87 -12.66 4.79
C GLN A 27 2.30 -12.37 4.33
N ILE A 28 2.48 -11.73 3.17
CA ILE A 28 3.81 -11.40 2.65
C ILE A 28 4.40 -10.26 3.48
N GLY A 29 5.57 -10.50 4.08
CA GLY A 29 6.28 -9.52 4.90
C GLY A 29 6.69 -8.28 4.10
N ARG A 30 6.62 -7.11 4.74
CA ARG A 30 7.06 -5.83 4.15
C ARG A 30 8.47 -5.50 4.63
N LYS A 31 9.37 -5.18 3.70
CA LYS A 31 10.73 -4.73 4.01
C LYS A 31 10.80 -3.21 3.92
N VAL A 32 11.61 -2.59 4.76
CA VAL A 32 11.96 -1.16 4.65
C VAL A 32 12.58 -0.91 3.27
N LEU A 33 12.12 0.13 2.57
CA LEU A 33 12.65 0.50 1.25
C LEU A 33 13.89 1.39 1.39
N ASN A 34 13.83 2.34 2.29
CA ASN A 34 14.91 3.29 2.56
C ASN A 34 14.81 3.84 3.97
N SER A 35 15.96 4.20 4.57
CA SER A 35 16.04 4.95 5.82
C SER A 35 17.15 5.98 5.67
N THR A 36 16.83 7.24 5.91
CA THR A 36 17.76 8.37 5.70
C THR A 36 17.75 9.24 6.94
N SER A 37 18.96 9.57 7.42
CA SER A 37 19.12 10.62 8.43
C SER A 37 18.95 11.98 7.75
N LEU A 38 18.07 12.80 8.31
CA LEU A 38 17.86 14.17 7.86
C LEU A 38 18.65 15.15 8.73
N PRO A 39 19.10 16.28 8.17
CA PRO A 39 19.75 17.33 8.96
C PRO A 39 18.77 17.89 9.99
N GLY A 40 19.28 18.22 11.16
CA GLY A 40 18.56 18.88 12.24
C GLY A 40 19.48 19.73 13.07
N PRO A 41 18.97 20.55 13.99
CA PRO A 41 19.77 21.32 14.92
C PRO A 41 20.52 20.38 15.88
N THR A 42 21.52 20.95 16.59
CA THR A 42 22.28 20.22 17.60
C THR A 42 21.34 19.67 18.68
N GLY A 43 21.44 18.38 18.95
CA GLY A 43 20.58 17.70 19.91
C GLY A 43 19.34 17.06 19.31
N GLU A 44 19.11 17.16 18.00
CA GLU A 44 18.07 16.42 17.31
C GLU A 44 18.63 15.26 16.48
N SER A 45 17.89 14.15 16.49
CA SER A 45 18.07 13.05 15.54
C SER A 45 16.80 12.89 14.73
N ASN A 46 16.92 13.07 13.41
CA ASN A 46 15.81 13.03 12.47
C ASN A 46 16.01 11.87 11.49
N ILE A 47 15.10 10.87 11.51
CA ILE A 47 15.17 9.71 10.64
C ILE A 47 13.90 9.63 9.81
N LEU A 48 14.03 9.69 8.48
CA LEU A 48 12.95 9.43 7.53
C LEU A 48 13.05 8.01 7.01
N THR A 49 12.04 7.20 7.26
CA THR A 49 11.98 5.82 6.79
C THR A 49 10.81 5.64 5.82
N THR A 50 11.12 5.07 4.65
CA THR A 50 10.13 4.77 3.60
C THR A 50 9.80 3.28 3.60
N TYR A 51 8.51 2.97 3.67
CA TYR A 51 7.95 1.61 3.64
C TYR A 51 7.08 1.41 2.40
N PRO A 52 6.94 0.16 1.92
CA PRO A 52 5.91 -0.17 0.94
C PRO A 52 4.53 -0.03 1.57
N LYS A 53 3.53 0.35 0.78
CA LYS A 53 2.18 0.59 1.29
C LYS A 53 1.45 -0.68 1.75
N GLY A 54 1.86 -1.84 1.29
CA GLY A 54 1.24 -3.13 1.57
C GLY A 54 0.54 -3.70 0.34
N VAL A 55 -0.59 -4.37 0.54
CA VAL A 55 -1.35 -4.99 -0.56
C VAL A 55 -2.05 -3.92 -1.39
N ILE A 56 -1.82 -3.95 -2.70
CA ILE A 56 -2.46 -3.05 -3.67
C ILE A 56 -3.23 -3.91 -4.67
N LEU A 57 -4.53 -3.63 -4.79
CA LEU A 57 -5.40 -4.33 -5.74
C LEU A 57 -5.17 -3.81 -7.16
N CYS A 58 -4.93 -4.72 -8.10
CA CYS A 58 -4.74 -4.44 -9.51
C CYS A 58 -5.98 -4.93 -10.26
N LEU A 59 -6.89 -4.00 -10.59
CA LEU A 59 -8.21 -4.30 -11.15
C LEU A 59 -8.30 -3.98 -12.64
N GLY A 60 -7.21 -4.11 -13.39
CA GLY A 60 -7.17 -3.76 -14.81
C GLY A 60 -8.42 -4.23 -15.58
N PRO A 61 -8.83 -3.58 -16.68
CA PRO A 61 -9.95 -4.04 -17.49
C PRO A 61 -9.67 -5.37 -18.18
N THR A 62 -8.40 -5.73 -18.33
CA THR A 62 -7.93 -7.00 -18.91
C THR A 62 -6.81 -7.57 -18.05
N LYS A 63 -6.55 -8.88 -18.22
CA LYS A 63 -5.45 -9.57 -17.54
C LYS A 63 -4.11 -8.88 -17.81
N THR A 64 -3.81 -8.56 -19.05
CA THR A 64 -2.56 -7.89 -19.46
C THR A 64 -2.37 -6.55 -18.75
N ILE A 65 -3.41 -5.74 -18.65
CA ILE A 65 -3.34 -4.45 -17.97
C ILE A 65 -3.13 -4.64 -16.46
N ALA A 66 -3.83 -5.61 -15.85
CA ALA A 66 -3.66 -5.93 -14.44
C ALA A 66 -2.23 -6.44 -14.12
N GLU A 67 -1.63 -7.23 -15.02
CA GLU A 67 -0.25 -7.70 -14.91
C GLU A 67 0.75 -6.53 -14.97
N ILE A 68 0.55 -5.58 -15.90
CA ILE A 68 1.36 -4.35 -15.98
C ILE A 68 1.23 -3.52 -14.70
N GLN A 69 0.01 -3.39 -14.17
CA GLN A 69 -0.23 -2.72 -12.88
C GLN A 69 0.52 -3.42 -11.76
N ALA A 70 0.44 -4.76 -11.70
CA ALA A 70 1.09 -5.56 -10.68
C ALA A 70 2.63 -5.47 -10.76
N GLU A 71 3.20 -5.46 -11.95
CA GLU A 71 4.64 -5.26 -12.14
C GLU A 71 5.10 -3.91 -11.59
N ASN A 72 4.35 -2.83 -11.88
CA ASN A 72 4.65 -1.50 -11.37
C ASN A 72 4.55 -1.44 -9.83
N VAL A 73 3.56 -2.12 -9.23
CA VAL A 73 3.42 -2.23 -7.77
C VAL A 73 4.63 -2.91 -7.15
N ARG A 74 5.07 -4.06 -7.72
CA ARG A 74 6.21 -4.83 -7.23
C ARG A 74 7.53 -4.06 -7.36
N LYS A 75 7.75 -3.35 -8.47
CA LYS A 75 8.92 -2.46 -8.66
C LYS A 75 9.03 -1.38 -7.58
N ASN A 76 7.92 -1.00 -6.96
CA ASN A 76 7.88 -0.07 -5.83
C ASN A 76 7.91 -0.74 -4.45
N GLY A 77 8.17 -2.04 -4.40
CA GLY A 77 8.30 -2.82 -3.18
C GLY A 77 6.97 -3.17 -2.51
N SER A 78 5.82 -2.77 -3.08
CA SER A 78 4.49 -3.11 -2.56
C SER A 78 4.01 -4.47 -3.09
N ILE A 79 3.01 -5.04 -2.43
CA ILE A 79 2.48 -6.36 -2.74
C ILE A 79 1.31 -6.18 -3.72
N ALA A 80 1.42 -6.78 -4.91
CA ALA A 80 0.38 -6.72 -5.92
C ALA A 80 -0.60 -7.89 -5.77
N CYS A 81 -1.88 -7.60 -5.68
CA CYS A 81 -2.96 -8.57 -5.73
C CYS A 81 -3.82 -8.30 -6.98
N ILE A 82 -3.76 -9.20 -7.95
CA ILE A 82 -4.56 -9.08 -9.19
C ILE A 82 -5.92 -9.70 -8.95
N ILE A 83 -6.99 -8.93 -9.19
CA ILE A 83 -8.36 -9.40 -9.10
C ILE A 83 -9.11 -8.89 -10.34
N LEU A 84 -9.53 -9.79 -11.23
CA LEU A 84 -10.33 -9.45 -12.40
C LEU A 84 -11.80 -9.87 -12.20
N GLY A 85 -12.70 -9.18 -12.87
CA GLY A 85 -14.13 -9.48 -12.81
C GLY A 85 -14.79 -9.22 -11.46
N LEU A 86 -14.13 -8.49 -10.56
CA LEU A 86 -14.69 -8.09 -9.29
C LEU A 86 -15.75 -7.00 -9.50
N SER A 87 -16.92 -7.15 -8.88
CA SER A 87 -17.87 -6.05 -8.77
C SER A 87 -17.24 -4.88 -7.98
N LEU A 88 -17.21 -3.68 -8.58
CA LEU A 88 -16.63 -2.51 -7.91
C LEU A 88 -17.31 -2.15 -6.59
N ARG A 89 -18.59 -2.49 -6.44
CA ARG A 89 -19.35 -2.33 -5.18
C ARG A 89 -18.78 -3.18 -4.05
N SER A 90 -18.19 -4.33 -4.36
CA SER A 90 -17.56 -5.22 -3.38
C SER A 90 -16.35 -4.59 -2.68
N LEU A 91 -15.75 -3.55 -3.27
CA LEU A 91 -14.62 -2.83 -2.65
C LEU A 91 -14.95 -2.27 -1.26
N ARG A 92 -16.21 -1.98 -0.97
CA ARG A 92 -16.62 -1.48 0.35
C ARG A 92 -16.49 -2.54 1.45
N GLU A 93 -16.58 -3.84 1.11
CA GLU A 93 -16.63 -4.95 2.07
C GLU A 93 -15.26 -5.64 2.23
N LEU A 94 -14.41 -5.61 1.20
CA LEU A 94 -13.08 -6.22 1.23
C LEU A 94 -12.19 -5.56 2.28
N LYS A 95 -11.27 -6.35 2.87
CA LYS A 95 -10.36 -5.93 3.95
C LYS A 95 -8.90 -6.19 3.56
N ASN A 96 -7.97 -5.72 4.39
CA ASN A 96 -6.53 -6.04 4.33
C ASN A 96 -5.81 -5.58 3.05
N PHE A 97 -6.28 -4.50 2.41
CA PHE A 97 -5.57 -3.84 1.31
C PHE A 97 -5.41 -2.34 1.57
N SER A 98 -4.47 -1.71 0.87
CA SER A 98 -4.01 -0.34 1.17
C SER A 98 -4.19 0.65 0.02
N ALA A 99 -4.43 0.17 -1.18
CA ALA A 99 -4.75 0.99 -2.36
C ALA A 99 -5.41 0.13 -3.44
N VAL A 100 -6.04 0.79 -4.41
CA VAL A 100 -6.62 0.16 -5.60
C VAL A 100 -6.09 0.86 -6.84
N ILE A 101 -5.67 0.09 -7.84
CA ILE A 101 -5.35 0.59 -9.18
C ILE A 101 -6.46 0.14 -10.14
N LEU A 102 -7.09 1.11 -10.79
CA LEU A 102 -8.16 0.86 -11.74
C LEU A 102 -7.97 1.73 -12.99
N SER A 103 -7.78 1.08 -14.14
CA SER A 103 -7.82 1.72 -15.46
C SER A 103 -9.14 1.36 -16.12
N SER A 104 -10.10 2.29 -16.17
CA SER A 104 -11.44 2.01 -16.65
C SER A 104 -12.15 3.30 -17.09
N THR A 105 -13.43 3.18 -17.48
CA THR A 105 -14.29 4.31 -17.84
C THR A 105 -14.52 5.25 -16.65
N THR A 106 -14.90 6.49 -16.93
CA THR A 106 -15.24 7.50 -15.90
C THR A 106 -16.33 7.01 -14.96
N GLU A 107 -17.30 6.26 -15.48
CA GLU A 107 -18.40 5.68 -14.69
C GLU A 107 -17.87 4.65 -13.69
N ASN A 108 -17.09 3.68 -14.15
CA ASN A 108 -16.47 2.67 -13.28
C ASN A 108 -15.56 3.30 -12.21
N VAL A 109 -14.78 4.32 -12.59
CA VAL A 109 -13.95 5.07 -11.63
C VAL A 109 -14.81 5.75 -10.57
N ARG A 110 -15.98 6.31 -10.95
CA ARG A 110 -16.93 6.91 -10.01
C ARG A 110 -17.51 5.90 -9.05
N ASP A 111 -17.92 4.73 -9.55
CA ASP A 111 -18.48 3.64 -8.76
C ASP A 111 -17.45 3.09 -7.76
N ALA A 112 -16.20 2.90 -8.21
CA ALA A 112 -15.11 2.49 -7.34
C ALA A 112 -14.83 3.53 -6.24
N LYS A 113 -14.79 4.83 -6.57
CA LYS A 113 -14.63 5.92 -5.59
C LYS A 113 -15.73 5.91 -4.54
N LYS A 114 -16.99 5.74 -4.97
CA LYS A 114 -18.14 5.67 -4.07
C LYS A 114 -18.03 4.47 -3.13
N ALA A 115 -17.74 3.28 -3.68
CA ALA A 115 -17.58 2.08 -2.85
C ALA A 115 -16.43 2.21 -1.84
N LEU A 116 -15.32 2.86 -2.21
CA LEU A 116 -14.21 3.12 -1.30
C LEU A 116 -14.53 4.18 -0.25
N ALA A 117 -15.34 5.20 -0.59
CA ALA A 117 -15.76 6.24 0.34
C ALA A 117 -16.78 5.73 1.37
N ASP A 118 -17.59 4.73 1.01
CA ASP A 118 -18.58 4.10 1.89
C ASP A 118 -17.95 3.14 2.94
N ARG A 119 -16.61 3.02 2.96
CA ARG A 119 -15.88 2.17 3.91
C ARG A 119 -15.74 2.83 5.26
N ASN A 120 -15.80 2.01 6.30
CA ASN A 120 -15.32 2.41 7.63
C ASN A 120 -13.81 2.19 7.76
N GLY A 121 -13.13 3.08 8.48
CA GLY A 121 -11.71 2.98 8.77
C GLY A 121 -10.82 3.85 7.87
N ASN A 122 -9.64 3.36 7.52
CA ASN A 122 -8.66 4.15 6.77
C ASN A 122 -9.12 4.47 5.35
N ILE A 123 -8.78 5.68 4.89
CA ILE A 123 -9.01 6.10 3.51
C ILE A 123 -8.13 5.28 2.57
N ILE A 124 -8.77 4.58 1.63
CA ILE A 124 -8.10 3.78 0.61
C ILE A 124 -8.03 4.59 -0.70
N PRO A 125 -6.84 4.96 -1.17
CA PRO A 125 -6.71 5.72 -2.42
C PRO A 125 -7.03 4.86 -3.64
N LEU A 126 -7.73 5.48 -4.60
CA LEU A 126 -7.92 4.94 -5.95
C LEU A 126 -6.92 5.59 -6.90
N ILE A 127 -6.06 4.78 -7.51
CA ILE A 127 -5.04 5.19 -8.47
C ILE A 127 -5.56 4.89 -9.86
N THR A 128 -5.83 5.92 -10.64
CA THR A 128 -6.34 5.78 -12.03
C THR A 128 -5.22 5.92 -13.07
N ASN A 129 -4.07 6.45 -12.66
CA ASN A 129 -2.88 6.56 -13.50
C ASN A 129 -1.73 5.78 -12.87
N ALA A 130 -1.36 4.67 -13.48
CA ALA A 130 -0.29 3.78 -13.00
C ALA A 130 1.12 4.44 -12.99
N LYS A 131 1.28 5.65 -13.54
CA LYS A 131 2.52 6.43 -13.47
C LYS A 131 2.67 7.17 -12.14
N ASN A 132 1.61 7.33 -11.35
CA ASN A 132 1.67 8.01 -10.05
C ASN A 132 2.01 7.01 -8.93
N LEU A 133 3.29 6.65 -8.85
CA LEU A 133 3.81 5.62 -7.95
C LEU A 133 4.06 6.12 -6.51
N GLN A 134 4.01 7.44 -6.27
CA GLN A 134 4.23 8.01 -4.93
C GLN A 134 3.20 7.52 -3.92
N ASN A 135 1.96 7.29 -4.36
CA ASN A 135 0.89 6.76 -3.53
C ASN A 135 1.07 5.30 -3.11
N MET A 136 2.14 4.63 -3.54
CA MET A 136 2.46 3.23 -3.19
C MET A 136 3.46 3.10 -2.05
N LYS A 137 3.89 4.21 -1.46
CA LYS A 137 4.85 4.26 -0.35
C LYS A 137 4.24 4.97 0.86
N ILE A 138 4.78 4.65 2.02
CA ILE A 138 4.47 5.31 3.29
C ILE A 138 5.78 5.84 3.84
N GLU A 139 5.81 7.11 4.20
CA GLU A 139 6.93 7.74 4.88
C GLU A 139 6.61 7.88 6.36
N ARG A 140 7.60 7.55 7.18
CA ARG A 140 7.56 7.77 8.63
C ARG A 140 8.78 8.58 9.02
N HIS A 141 8.53 9.70 9.63
CA HIS A 141 9.57 10.54 10.22
C HIS A 141 9.56 10.33 11.73
N VAL A 142 10.75 10.04 12.28
CA VAL A 142 10.98 9.97 13.72
C VAL A 142 11.97 11.06 14.04
N CYS A 143 11.55 12.00 14.89
CA CYS A 143 12.39 13.03 15.47
C CYS A 143 12.61 12.69 16.95
N ILE A 144 13.86 12.66 17.37
CA ILE A 144 14.26 12.54 18.78
C ILE A 144 14.95 13.85 19.15
N ASP A 145 14.29 14.64 19.99
CA ASP A 145 14.84 15.88 20.53
C ASP A 145 15.39 15.61 21.93
N THR A 146 16.71 15.70 22.04
CA THR A 146 17.43 15.51 23.33
C THR A 146 17.58 16.80 24.10
N THR A 147 17.31 17.95 23.49
CA THR A 147 17.41 19.27 24.15
C THR A 147 16.28 19.46 25.15
N ALA A 148 15.10 18.89 24.92
CA ALA A 148 13.98 18.91 25.86
C ALA A 148 14.27 18.21 27.21
N ALA A 149 15.27 17.32 27.26
CA ALA A 149 15.72 16.65 28.46
C ALA A 149 16.67 17.52 29.35
N GLY A 150 16.75 18.83 29.10
CA GLY A 150 17.55 19.75 29.87
C GLY A 150 19.06 19.57 29.74
N GLY A 151 19.52 18.99 28.64
CA GLY A 151 20.96 18.82 28.36
C GLY A 151 21.66 17.80 29.29
N ASN A 152 20.92 16.96 29.98
CA ASN A 152 21.51 15.93 30.83
C ASN A 152 21.99 14.74 30.00
N VAL A 153 23.24 14.84 29.55
CA VAL A 153 23.92 13.81 28.76
C VAL A 153 23.97 12.46 29.48
N ASP A 154 24.03 12.49 30.82
CA ASP A 154 24.12 11.29 31.65
C ASP A 154 22.85 10.42 31.59
N LEU A 155 21.68 11.02 31.34
CA LEU A 155 20.43 10.27 31.09
C LEU A 155 20.43 9.48 29.78
N LEU A 156 21.18 9.93 28.78
CA LEU A 156 21.29 9.25 27.48
C LEU A 156 22.34 8.13 27.52
N ILE A 157 23.40 8.27 28.29
CA ILE A 157 24.46 7.27 28.43
C ILE A 157 23.99 6.06 29.25
N ASN A 158 23.05 6.27 30.18
CA ASN A 158 22.54 5.23 31.08
C ASN A 158 21.21 4.60 30.61
N ALA A 159 20.72 4.94 29.42
CA ALA A 159 19.48 4.40 28.83
C ALA A 159 19.69 3.14 27.99
N ASN A 160 20.88 2.50 28.02
CA ASN A 160 21.19 1.24 27.33
C ASN A 160 21.08 0.04 28.27
#